data_d2788fc27f2edb32c10135af179883fb
#
_entry.id   d2788fc27f2edb32c10135af179883fb
#
_cell.length_a   1.000
_cell.length_b   1.000
_cell.length_c   1.000
_cell.angle_alpha   90.00
_cell.angle_beta   90.00
_cell.angle_gamma   90.00
#
_symmetry.space_group_name_H-M   'P 1'
#
loop_
_entity.id
_entity.type
_entity.pdbx_description
1 polymer ?
#
loop_
_entity_poly.entity_id
_entity_poly.type
_entity_poly.pdbx_seq_one_letter_code
_entity_poly.pdbx_strand_id
1 'polypeptide(L)'
;MKIKKQIKYIFGTAVFLAIAAVLLTLTTYVMRPTDKDFFRARVAGFYAEDRDSLDVVGFGSSALYRYLNSPLLWKQQGITSYGIATAQPVYVIPSLIDEVEKTQSPQLYIIETRRFTDTDNEVIKENRLRQIADNMKVSWNRFKMVTELTEGFEDRLSYGFDLIKYHGNWKNLTEESWEYLFNAKEH
;
A
#
# COMPACT_ATOMS: atom_id res chain seq x y z
N MET A 1 -37.57 22.76 23.76
CA MET A 1 -36.41 23.63 23.47
C MET A 1 -35.05 22.97 23.67
N LYS A 2 -34.82 22.14 24.69
CA LYS A 2 -33.53 21.45 24.95
C LYS A 2 -33.10 20.49 23.84
N ILE A 3 -34.02 19.69 23.28
CA ILE A 3 -33.72 18.67 22.25
C ILE A 3 -33.17 19.29 20.96
N LYS A 4 -33.76 20.38 20.47
CA LYS A 4 -33.27 21.09 19.27
C LYS A 4 -31.84 21.64 19.45
N LYS A 5 -31.50 22.05 20.67
CA LYS A 5 -30.17 22.54 21.02
C LYS A 5 -29.14 21.38 21.02
N GLN A 6 -29.50 20.22 21.57
CA GLN A 6 -28.65 19.02 21.57
C GLN A 6 -28.40 18.51 20.15
N ILE A 7 -29.43 18.47 19.30
CA ILE A 7 -29.28 18.05 17.88
C ILE A 7 -28.31 19.00 17.16
N LYS A 8 -28.40 20.31 17.38
CA LYS A 8 -27.49 21.29 16.78
C LYS A 8 -26.01 21.03 17.20
N TYR A 9 -25.77 20.72 18.48
CA TYR A 9 -24.43 20.42 18.96
C TYR A 9 -23.90 19.11 18.36
N ILE A 10 -24.71 18.04 18.35
CA ILE A 10 -24.32 16.75 17.74
C ILE A 10 -23.98 16.94 16.27
N PHE A 11 -24.82 17.67 15.53
CA PHE A 11 -24.56 17.96 14.12
C PHE A 11 -23.29 18.78 13.93
N GLY A 12 -23.08 19.84 14.73
CA GLY A 12 -21.86 20.65 14.67
C GLY A 12 -20.60 19.85 14.97
N THR A 13 -20.65 18.97 15.98
CA THR A 13 -19.54 18.07 16.31
C THR A 13 -19.27 17.08 15.17
N ALA A 14 -20.31 16.49 14.58
CA ALA A 14 -20.15 15.59 13.45
C ALA A 14 -19.51 16.26 12.23
N VAL A 15 -19.96 17.47 11.90
CA VAL A 15 -19.36 18.25 10.81
C VAL A 15 -17.90 18.62 11.12
N PHE A 16 -17.59 19.03 12.34
CA PHE A 16 -16.21 19.31 12.73
C PHE A 16 -15.32 18.08 12.61
N LEU A 17 -15.76 16.92 13.09
CA LEU A 17 -15.01 15.68 13.00
C LEU A 17 -14.82 15.24 11.53
N ALA A 18 -15.82 15.42 10.69
CA ALA A 18 -15.72 15.13 9.27
C ALA A 18 -14.67 16.02 8.58
N ILE A 19 -14.70 17.33 8.85
CA ILE A 19 -13.70 18.27 8.31
C ILE A 19 -12.30 17.93 8.83
N ALA A 20 -12.16 17.66 10.13
CA ALA A 20 -10.89 17.26 10.72
C ALA A 20 -10.33 15.96 10.08
N ALA A 21 -11.18 14.98 9.86
CA ALA A 21 -10.79 13.72 9.18
C ALA A 21 -10.31 13.99 7.75
N VAL A 22 -11.02 14.81 6.98
CA VAL A 22 -10.61 15.19 5.62
C VAL A 22 -9.25 15.90 5.64
N LEU A 23 -9.09 16.90 6.53
CA LEU A 23 -7.82 17.63 6.64
C LEU A 23 -6.66 16.72 7.04
N LEU A 24 -6.87 15.83 8.00
CA LEU A 24 -5.86 14.85 8.40
C LEU A 24 -5.48 13.92 7.23
N THR A 25 -6.47 13.45 6.48
CA THR A 25 -6.23 12.60 5.31
C THR A 25 -5.40 13.35 4.25
N LEU A 26 -5.81 14.55 3.88
CA LEU A 26 -5.09 15.38 2.92
C LEU A 26 -3.66 15.67 3.38
N THR A 27 -3.49 16.05 4.65
CA THR A 27 -2.17 16.31 5.23
C THR A 27 -1.30 15.07 5.18
N THR A 28 -1.86 13.90 5.50
CA THR A 28 -1.16 12.62 5.42
C THR A 28 -0.66 12.33 4.01
N TYR A 29 -1.49 12.55 3.00
CA TYR A 29 -1.10 12.35 1.60
C TYR A 29 0.04 13.28 1.17
N VAL A 30 -0.03 14.56 1.53
CA VAL A 30 1.02 15.56 1.20
C VAL A 30 2.33 15.28 1.92
N MET A 31 2.25 14.78 3.15
CA MET A 31 3.43 14.50 3.97
C MET A 31 4.12 13.17 3.62
N ARG A 32 3.47 12.28 2.88
CA ARG A 32 4.12 11.05 2.43
C ARG A 32 5.29 11.39 1.51
N PRO A 33 6.41 10.66 1.60
CA PRO A 33 7.51 10.83 0.65
C PRO A 33 7.01 10.61 -0.78
N THR A 34 7.33 11.55 -1.65
CA THR A 34 7.02 11.46 -3.10
C THR A 34 8.10 10.73 -3.87
N ASP A 35 9.18 10.37 -3.18
CA ASP A 35 10.33 9.72 -3.79
C ASP A 35 9.91 8.57 -4.69
N LYS A 36 9.87 8.81 -5.98
CA LYS A 36 10.07 7.84 -7.06
C LYS A 36 9.85 6.41 -6.60
N ASP A 37 8.77 6.23 -5.79
CA ASP A 37 8.58 4.98 -5.10
C ASP A 37 8.04 3.98 -6.11
N PHE A 38 9.00 3.32 -6.76
CA PHE A 38 8.77 2.22 -7.64
C PHE A 38 7.76 1.20 -7.06
N PHE A 39 7.78 1.00 -5.73
CA PHE A 39 6.84 0.12 -5.04
C PHE A 39 5.42 0.70 -5.05
N ARG A 40 5.30 2.02 -4.92
CA ARG A 40 4.02 2.70 -4.96
C ARG A 40 3.33 2.52 -6.31
N ALA A 41 4.03 2.82 -7.40
CA ALA A 41 3.52 2.62 -8.75
C ALA A 41 3.10 1.16 -8.99
N ARG A 42 3.83 0.21 -8.43
CA ARG A 42 3.54 -1.21 -8.59
C ARG A 42 2.33 -1.66 -7.78
N VAL A 43 2.21 -1.25 -6.53
CA VAL A 43 1.04 -1.61 -5.72
C VAL A 43 -0.21 -0.84 -6.20
N ALA A 44 -0.07 0.44 -6.52
CA ALA A 44 -1.17 1.23 -7.07
C ALA A 44 -1.61 0.70 -8.44
N GLY A 45 -0.65 0.33 -9.31
CA GLY A 45 -0.94 -0.27 -10.60
C GLY A 45 -1.71 -1.59 -10.48
N PHE A 46 -1.36 -2.43 -9.50
CA PHE A 46 -2.14 -3.64 -9.26
C PHE A 46 -3.62 -3.34 -8.95
N TYR A 47 -3.89 -2.31 -8.15
CA TYR A 47 -5.27 -1.92 -7.84
C TYR A 47 -6.02 -1.26 -9.01
N ALA A 48 -5.32 -0.89 -10.07
CA ALA A 48 -5.90 -0.34 -11.30
C ALA A 48 -6.22 -1.42 -12.34
N GLU A 49 -5.74 -2.65 -12.15
CA GLU A 49 -6.08 -3.77 -13.04
C GLU A 49 -7.57 -4.09 -12.96
N ASP A 50 -8.14 -4.43 -14.09
CA ASP A 50 -9.53 -4.87 -14.19
C ASP A 50 -9.74 -6.16 -13.39
N ARG A 51 -10.94 -6.36 -12.86
CA ARG A 51 -11.24 -7.55 -12.08
C ARG A 51 -11.09 -8.81 -12.92
N ASP A 52 -10.46 -9.85 -12.34
CA ASP A 52 -10.23 -11.16 -12.98
C ASP A 52 -9.56 -11.07 -14.36
N SER A 53 -8.65 -10.09 -14.53
CA SER A 53 -7.95 -9.84 -15.79
C SER A 53 -6.54 -10.43 -15.85
N LEU A 54 -6.02 -10.96 -14.75
CA LEU A 54 -4.66 -11.47 -14.65
C LEU A 54 -4.63 -13.00 -14.65
N ASP A 55 -3.92 -13.59 -15.62
CA ASP A 55 -3.67 -15.03 -15.69
C ASP A 55 -2.56 -15.47 -14.73
N VAL A 56 -1.55 -14.60 -14.54
CA VAL A 56 -0.36 -14.89 -13.74
C VAL A 56 -0.03 -13.75 -12.81
N VAL A 57 0.19 -14.04 -11.53
CA VAL A 57 0.72 -13.05 -10.57
C VAL A 57 2.04 -13.55 -9.98
N GLY A 58 3.06 -12.69 -10.04
CA GLY A 58 4.39 -12.97 -9.50
C GLY A 58 4.66 -12.20 -8.21
N PHE A 59 5.26 -12.86 -7.22
CA PHE A 59 5.75 -12.25 -5.99
C PHE A 59 7.24 -12.52 -5.81
N GLY A 60 7.98 -11.51 -5.36
CA GLY A 60 9.39 -11.69 -5.14
C GLY A 60 10.14 -10.42 -4.78
N SER A 61 11.44 -10.44 -5.01
CA SER A 61 12.33 -9.29 -4.89
C SER A 61 12.43 -8.52 -6.23
N SER A 62 13.27 -7.50 -6.27
CA SER A 62 13.55 -6.76 -7.52
C SER A 62 14.04 -7.66 -8.67
N ALA A 63 14.50 -8.87 -8.38
CA ALA A 63 14.88 -9.85 -9.40
C ALA A 63 13.66 -10.36 -10.19
N LEU A 64 12.47 -10.44 -9.56
CA LEU A 64 11.24 -10.84 -10.24
C LEU A 64 11.02 -10.05 -11.53
N TYR A 65 11.25 -8.74 -11.53
CA TYR A 65 11.03 -7.87 -12.69
C TYR A 65 12.00 -8.12 -13.85
N ARG A 66 13.08 -8.87 -13.61
CA ARG A 66 14.01 -9.29 -14.66
C ARG A 66 13.58 -10.59 -15.32
N TYR A 67 12.79 -11.40 -14.63
CA TYR A 67 12.34 -12.70 -15.11
C TYR A 67 10.90 -12.66 -15.63
N LEU A 68 10.01 -11.96 -14.92
CA LEU A 68 8.63 -11.79 -15.32
C LEU A 68 8.48 -10.55 -16.22
N ASN A 69 8.59 -10.78 -17.53
CA ASN A 69 8.38 -9.73 -18.53
C ASN A 69 6.93 -9.77 -19.03
N SER A 70 6.03 -9.07 -18.34
CA SER A 70 4.60 -9.05 -18.64
C SER A 70 4.28 -8.63 -20.09
N PRO A 71 4.88 -7.56 -20.65
CA PRO A 71 4.66 -7.20 -22.06
C PRO A 71 5.08 -8.28 -23.04
N LEU A 72 6.17 -9.01 -22.75
CA LEU A 72 6.64 -10.10 -23.62
C LEU A 72 5.72 -11.32 -23.55
N LEU A 73 5.26 -11.68 -22.36
CA LEU A 73 4.29 -12.77 -22.16
C LEU A 73 3.00 -12.49 -22.92
N TRP A 74 2.48 -11.28 -22.80
CA TRP A 74 1.30 -10.88 -23.55
C TRP A 74 1.53 -10.96 -25.05
N LYS A 75 2.63 -10.38 -25.54
CA LYS A 75 2.93 -10.34 -26.99
C LYS A 75 3.10 -11.74 -27.59
N GLN A 76 3.72 -12.66 -26.87
CA GLN A 76 4.06 -13.97 -27.40
C GLN A 76 2.99 -15.04 -27.15
N GLN A 77 2.30 -14.96 -26.04
CA GLN A 77 1.41 -16.02 -25.58
C GLN A 77 -0.03 -15.55 -25.28
N GLY A 78 -0.28 -14.24 -25.29
CA GLY A 78 -1.57 -13.68 -24.88
C GLY A 78 -1.84 -13.82 -23.37
N ILE A 79 -0.81 -14.10 -22.58
CA ILE A 79 -0.93 -14.28 -21.12
C ILE A 79 -0.79 -12.94 -20.41
N THR A 80 -1.79 -12.55 -19.65
CA THR A 80 -1.76 -11.38 -18.79
C THR A 80 -0.99 -11.70 -17.50
N SER A 81 -0.10 -10.81 -17.08
CA SER A 81 0.67 -11.06 -15.86
C SER A 81 1.00 -9.77 -15.10
N TYR A 82 1.08 -9.87 -13.79
CA TYR A 82 1.48 -8.78 -12.91
C TYR A 82 2.53 -9.22 -11.88
N GLY A 83 3.52 -8.37 -11.63
CA GLY A 83 4.57 -8.63 -10.65
C GLY A 83 4.52 -7.65 -9.48
N ILE A 84 4.46 -8.17 -8.26
CA ILE A 84 4.55 -7.38 -7.02
C ILE A 84 5.82 -7.80 -6.28
N ALA A 85 6.78 -6.89 -6.16
CA ALA A 85 8.06 -7.20 -5.54
C ALA A 85 8.44 -6.21 -4.43
N THR A 86 9.15 -6.71 -3.44
CA THR A 86 9.71 -5.96 -2.32
C THR A 86 11.10 -6.49 -1.95
N ALA A 87 11.84 -5.75 -1.15
CA ALA A 87 13.19 -6.19 -0.78
C ALA A 87 13.22 -7.36 0.23
N GLN A 88 12.16 -7.56 1.00
CA GLN A 88 12.00 -8.69 1.93
C GLN A 88 10.64 -9.38 1.69
N PRO A 89 10.47 -10.08 0.55
CA PRO A 89 9.16 -10.60 0.10
C PRO A 89 8.60 -11.67 1.02
N VAL A 90 9.44 -12.49 1.63
CA VAL A 90 9.06 -13.66 2.45
C VAL A 90 7.97 -13.34 3.47
N TYR A 91 8.09 -12.20 4.11
CA TYR A 91 7.19 -11.79 5.20
C TYR A 91 5.80 -11.33 4.71
N VAL A 92 5.73 -10.74 3.52
CA VAL A 92 4.52 -10.08 3.03
C VAL A 92 3.76 -10.87 1.96
N ILE A 93 4.38 -11.88 1.36
CA ILE A 93 3.76 -12.69 0.30
C ILE A 93 2.40 -13.26 0.72
N PRO A 94 2.22 -13.87 1.90
CA PRO A 94 0.91 -14.39 2.29
C PRO A 94 -0.19 -13.32 2.25
N SER A 95 0.10 -12.14 2.81
CA SER A 95 -0.86 -11.02 2.80
C SER A 95 -1.08 -10.43 1.41
N LEU A 96 -0.08 -10.49 0.53
CA LEU A 96 -0.23 -10.06 -0.86
C LEU A 96 -1.07 -11.04 -1.67
N ILE A 97 -0.97 -12.33 -1.42
CA ILE A 97 -1.86 -13.34 -2.02
C ILE A 97 -3.30 -13.05 -1.59
N ASP A 98 -3.56 -12.91 -0.28
CA ASP A 98 -4.88 -12.56 0.24
C ASP A 98 -5.41 -11.25 -0.39
N GLU A 99 -4.55 -10.30 -0.71
CA GLU A 99 -4.94 -9.04 -1.33
C GLU A 99 -5.29 -9.23 -2.82
N VAL A 100 -4.51 -10.03 -3.54
CA VAL A 100 -4.76 -10.35 -4.94
C VAL A 100 -6.09 -11.08 -5.11
N GLU A 101 -6.36 -12.06 -4.28
CA GLU A 101 -7.58 -12.89 -4.34
C GLU A 101 -8.88 -12.11 -4.10
N LYS A 102 -8.82 -10.88 -3.62
CA LYS A 102 -10.01 -10.02 -3.50
C LYS A 102 -10.55 -9.56 -4.86
N THR A 103 -9.70 -9.46 -5.85
CA THR A 103 -10.06 -8.87 -7.16
C THR A 103 -9.62 -9.69 -8.35
N GLN A 104 -8.73 -10.66 -8.15
CA GLN A 104 -8.16 -11.49 -9.20
C GLN A 104 -8.29 -12.97 -8.85
N SER A 105 -8.37 -13.82 -9.87
CA SER A 105 -8.38 -15.29 -9.75
C SER A 105 -7.34 -15.88 -10.71
N PRO A 106 -6.03 -15.61 -10.50
CA PRO A 106 -5.00 -16.01 -11.43
C PRO A 106 -4.87 -17.54 -11.50
N GLN A 107 -4.56 -18.05 -12.68
CA GLN A 107 -4.33 -19.48 -12.88
C GLN A 107 -2.98 -19.96 -12.32
N LEU A 108 -2.01 -19.02 -12.17
CA LEU A 108 -0.67 -19.33 -11.69
C LEU A 108 -0.11 -18.22 -10.80
N TYR A 109 0.44 -18.64 -9.68
CA TYR A 109 1.31 -17.81 -8.86
C TYR A 109 2.78 -18.17 -9.08
N ILE A 110 3.64 -17.19 -9.33
CA ILE A 110 5.09 -17.32 -9.42
C ILE A 110 5.71 -16.71 -8.16
N ILE A 111 6.43 -17.50 -7.38
CA ILE A 111 7.11 -17.02 -6.17
C ILE A 111 8.63 -17.13 -6.38
N GLU A 112 9.31 -15.97 -6.35
CA GLU A 112 10.77 -15.92 -6.38
C GLU A 112 11.32 -16.26 -5.00
N THR A 113 12.05 -17.38 -4.91
CA THR A 113 12.50 -17.97 -3.64
C THR A 113 13.90 -17.53 -3.21
N ARG A 114 14.62 -16.75 -4.01
CA ARG A 114 16.01 -16.36 -3.74
C ARG A 114 16.21 -15.76 -2.35
N ARG A 115 15.25 -14.97 -1.88
CA ARG A 115 15.30 -14.31 -0.57
C ARG A 115 14.80 -15.15 0.60
N PHE A 116 14.33 -16.36 0.34
CA PHE A 116 13.90 -17.29 1.39
C PHE A 116 15.07 -17.90 2.14
N THR A 117 16.27 -17.86 1.56
CA THR A 117 17.51 -18.37 2.16
C THR A 117 18.32 -17.28 2.85
N ASP A 118 17.90 -16.02 2.77
CA ASP A 118 18.56 -14.91 3.47
C ASP A 118 18.24 -15.01 4.97
N THR A 119 19.14 -15.66 5.71
CA THR A 119 19.01 -15.91 7.16
C THR A 119 19.37 -14.70 8.02
N ASP A 120 19.83 -13.61 7.41
CA ASP A 120 20.38 -12.46 8.13
C ASP A 120 19.34 -11.56 8.83
N ASN A 121 18.05 -11.83 8.62
CA ASN A 121 17.00 -11.02 9.22
C ASN A 121 15.85 -11.91 9.71
N GLU A 122 15.77 -12.09 11.01
CA GLU A 122 14.65 -12.77 11.68
C GLU A 122 13.35 -11.94 11.65
N VAL A 123 13.45 -10.63 11.38
CA VAL A 123 12.33 -9.68 11.40
C VAL A 123 12.40 -8.77 10.16
N ILE A 124 11.25 -8.45 9.61
CA ILE A 124 11.16 -7.49 8.51
C ILE A 124 11.56 -6.08 8.99
N LYS A 125 12.39 -5.40 8.21
CA LYS A 125 12.75 -4.00 8.51
C LYS A 125 11.55 -3.08 8.25
N GLU A 126 11.33 -2.11 9.14
CA GLU A 126 10.22 -1.15 9.05
C GLU A 126 10.09 -0.52 7.66
N ASN A 127 11.19 -0.01 7.11
CA ASN A 127 11.18 0.63 5.79
C ASN A 127 10.75 -0.34 4.65
N ARG A 128 10.95 -1.65 4.82
CA ARG A 128 10.55 -2.68 3.86
C ARG A 128 9.07 -3.03 3.98
N LEU A 129 8.59 -3.12 5.21
CA LEU A 129 7.16 -3.31 5.45
C LEU A 129 6.36 -2.11 4.94
N ARG A 130 6.85 -0.88 5.15
CA ARG A 130 6.20 0.34 4.65
C ARG A 130 6.10 0.42 3.14
N GLN A 131 7.08 -0.11 2.40
CA GLN A 131 7.01 -0.18 0.93
C GLN A 131 5.74 -0.87 0.43
N ILE A 132 5.21 -1.81 1.19
CA ILE A 132 3.96 -2.51 0.88
C ILE A 132 2.79 -1.92 1.67
N ALA A 133 2.88 -1.88 2.98
CA ALA A 133 1.78 -1.48 3.85
C ALA A 133 1.24 -0.07 3.55
N ASP A 134 2.12 0.90 3.32
CA ASP A 134 1.71 2.28 3.06
C ASP A 134 1.03 2.46 1.68
N ASN A 135 1.25 1.50 0.78
CA ASN A 135 0.67 1.50 -0.57
C ASN A 135 -0.53 0.56 -0.73
N MET A 136 -0.80 -0.29 0.25
CA MET A 136 -2.01 -1.10 0.28
C MET A 136 -3.24 -0.26 0.63
N LYS A 137 -4.39 -0.62 0.04
CA LYS A 137 -5.68 -0.09 0.48
C LYS A 137 -5.92 -0.40 1.96
N VAL A 138 -6.55 0.54 2.68
CA VAL A 138 -6.96 0.31 4.07
C VAL A 138 -7.94 -0.86 4.11
N SER A 139 -7.55 -1.94 4.77
CA SER A 139 -8.31 -3.19 4.80
C SER A 139 -7.97 -4.01 6.06
N TRP A 140 -8.81 -5.00 6.38
CA TRP A 140 -8.53 -5.94 7.46
C TRP A 140 -7.24 -6.73 7.20
N ASN A 141 -6.99 -7.12 5.96
CA ASN A 141 -5.76 -7.82 5.55
C ASN A 141 -4.51 -6.98 5.81
N ARG A 142 -4.52 -5.68 5.41
CA ARG A 142 -3.43 -4.75 5.73
C ARG A 142 -3.23 -4.62 7.24
N PHE A 143 -4.32 -4.49 8.01
CA PHE A 143 -4.25 -4.41 9.47
C PHE A 143 -3.63 -5.67 10.09
N LYS A 144 -4.06 -6.86 9.65
CA LYS A 144 -3.53 -8.15 10.08
C LYS A 144 -2.03 -8.24 9.79
N MET A 145 -1.62 -7.97 8.55
CA MET A 145 -0.21 -8.00 8.12
C MET A 145 0.66 -7.09 9.01
N VAL A 146 0.25 -5.84 9.22
CA VAL A 146 0.98 -4.90 10.07
C VAL A 146 1.06 -5.42 11.51
N THR A 147 -0.04 -5.94 12.05
CA THR A 147 -0.08 -6.44 13.43
C THR A 147 0.82 -7.65 13.64
N GLU A 148 0.92 -8.53 12.66
CA GLU A 148 1.76 -9.74 12.71
C GLU A 148 3.25 -9.42 12.51
N LEU A 149 3.56 -8.40 11.71
CA LEU A 149 4.92 -8.07 11.33
C LEU A 149 5.53 -6.88 12.11
N THR A 150 4.83 -6.34 13.09
CA THR A 150 5.33 -5.26 13.94
C THR A 150 5.24 -5.61 15.41
N GLU A 151 6.27 -5.22 16.15
CA GLU A 151 6.27 -5.29 17.60
C GLU A 151 5.86 -3.94 18.19
N GLY A 152 5.09 -3.93 19.25
CA GLY A 152 4.72 -2.70 19.93
C GLY A 152 3.51 -1.95 19.36
N PHE A 153 2.82 -1.28 20.28
CA PHE A 153 1.59 -0.53 19.95
C PHE A 153 1.89 0.75 19.16
N GLU A 154 2.97 1.45 19.49
CA GLU A 154 3.35 2.72 18.83
C GLU A 154 3.68 2.51 17.36
N ASP A 155 4.41 1.43 17.04
CA ASP A 155 4.73 1.07 15.66
C ASP A 155 3.46 0.79 14.88
N ARG A 156 2.56 -0.05 15.41
CA ARG A 156 1.26 -0.35 14.78
C ARG A 156 0.44 0.90 14.53
N LEU A 157 0.41 1.81 15.51
CA LEU A 157 -0.32 3.07 15.40
C LEU A 157 0.23 3.93 14.26
N SER A 158 1.54 3.93 14.05
CA SER A 158 2.19 4.69 12.98
C SER A 158 1.82 4.22 11.57
N TYR A 159 1.41 2.96 11.40
CA TYR A 159 0.85 2.44 10.13
C TYR A 159 -0.63 2.79 9.95
N GLY A 160 -1.35 3.01 11.05
CA GLY A 160 -2.74 3.50 11.01
C GLY A 160 -2.84 4.99 10.75
N PHE A 161 -1.84 5.73 11.26
CA PHE A 161 -1.76 7.18 11.16
C PHE A 161 -0.39 7.58 10.63
N ASP A 162 -0.22 7.53 9.32
CA ASP A 162 1.05 7.82 8.63
C ASP A 162 1.65 9.16 9.02
N LEU A 163 0.81 10.13 9.42
CA LEU A 163 1.25 11.42 9.90
C LEU A 163 2.17 11.33 11.13
N ILE A 164 2.01 10.30 11.98
CA ILE A 164 2.91 10.04 13.11
C ILE A 164 4.33 9.80 12.59
N LYS A 165 4.48 9.08 11.49
CA LYS A 165 5.78 8.78 10.88
C LYS A 165 6.32 9.93 10.05
N TYR A 166 5.46 10.54 9.25
CA TYR A 166 5.88 11.48 8.21
C TYR A 166 5.70 12.96 8.59
N HIS A 167 5.27 13.26 9.82
CA HIS A 167 5.04 14.65 10.25
C HIS A 167 6.25 15.56 10.06
N GLY A 168 7.48 15.04 10.18
CA GLY A 168 8.71 15.81 9.97
C GLY A 168 8.97 16.18 8.50
N ASN A 169 8.26 15.56 7.55
CA ASN A 169 8.50 15.77 6.12
C ASN A 169 7.99 17.12 5.58
N TRP A 170 7.27 17.89 6.42
CA TRP A 170 6.85 19.25 6.05
C TRP A 170 8.02 20.15 5.59
N LYS A 171 9.25 19.83 5.99
CA LYS A 171 10.47 20.55 5.59
C LYS A 171 10.93 20.23 4.17
N ASN A 172 10.45 19.12 3.62
CA ASN A 172 10.88 18.57 2.33
C ASN A 172 9.75 18.58 1.30
N LEU A 173 8.68 19.35 1.54
CA LEU A 173 7.55 19.45 0.61
C LEU A 173 8.01 20.10 -0.70
N THR A 174 7.62 19.49 -1.80
CA THR A 174 7.88 19.94 -3.18
C THR A 174 6.55 20.13 -3.92
N GLU A 175 6.60 20.69 -5.12
CA GLU A 175 5.43 20.77 -6.00
C GLU A 175 4.83 19.38 -6.24
N GLU A 176 5.66 18.36 -6.44
CA GLU A 176 5.22 16.96 -6.60
C GLU A 176 4.38 16.46 -5.42
N SER A 177 4.65 16.93 -4.19
CA SER A 177 3.86 16.56 -3.01
C SER A 177 2.40 17.00 -3.12
N TRP A 178 2.14 18.11 -3.81
CA TRP A 178 0.81 18.67 -4.04
C TRP A 178 0.16 18.11 -5.29
N GLU A 179 0.90 17.93 -6.37
CA GLU A 179 0.41 17.30 -7.61
C GLU A 179 -0.16 15.93 -7.32
N TYR A 180 0.42 15.25 -6.39
CA TYR A 180 -0.01 13.93 -5.96
C TYR A 180 -1.44 13.86 -5.42
N LEU A 181 -1.95 14.95 -4.83
CA LEU A 181 -3.35 15.05 -4.41
C LEU A 181 -4.32 15.10 -5.60
N PHE A 182 -3.86 15.67 -6.72
CA PHE A 182 -4.72 15.96 -7.86
C PHE A 182 -4.57 14.94 -8.99
N ASN A 183 -3.40 14.32 -9.12
CA ASN A 183 -3.02 13.46 -10.23
C ASN A 183 -2.82 11.98 -9.82
N ALA A 184 -3.45 11.53 -8.75
CA ALA A 184 -3.32 10.15 -8.24
C ALA A 184 -3.74 9.04 -9.24
N LYS A 185 -4.23 9.40 -10.42
CA LYS A 185 -4.64 8.46 -11.47
C LYS A 185 -3.60 8.24 -12.58
N GLU A 186 -2.51 8.98 -12.60
CA GLU A 186 -1.53 8.94 -13.70
C GLU A 186 -0.23 8.21 -13.34
N HIS A 187 -0.20 7.51 -12.19
CA HIS A 187 1.02 6.81 -11.75
C HIS A 187 0.74 5.37 -11.39
#